data_67eb35b421f90acf270c3b1083edf221
#
_entry.id   67eb35b421f90acf270c3b1083edf221
#
_cell.length_a   1.000
_cell.length_b   1.000
_cell.length_c   1.000
_cell.angle_alpha   90.00
_cell.angle_beta   90.00
_cell.angle_gamma   90.00
#
_symmetry.space_group_name_H-M   'P 1'
#
loop_
_entity.id
_entity.type
_entity.pdbx_description
1 polymer ?
#
loop_
_entity_poly.entity_id
_entity_poly.type
_entity_poly.pdbx_seq_one_letter_code
_entity_poly.pdbx_strand_id
1 'polypeptide(L)'
;MKPKHRLLLLCGLILCLVLICSGCSQKGDSSLQGAEGKKNGTRPNAPHVYVPEASGTALIGSSPLTLDISHIDQGYLMALYDGSAAKAVVQITGPDGITYKYFISAQDQHVTLPLTAGSGSYTVAGYENIVDNQYASLYKESIEVSLSDELLPFLYPNQYISFTRDTQAVVKASEVVKGASSDLDAVGEVYHFVIEHVTYDDKKAETVPSGYLPDVDETLSTGQGICFDYAALTTAMLRSQNIPTRLEIGYSGKIYHAWISVYIEDIGWIDNLIEFTGDGWTRMDPTFASSNDNSENILKYIGDGSNYTMQYLH
;
A
#
# COMPACT_ATOMS: atom_id res chain seq x y z
N MET A 1 0.33 -69.31 -20.63
CA MET A 1 -0.57 -69.90 -21.63
C MET A 1 -1.28 -68.76 -22.35
N LYS A 2 -0.96 -68.60 -23.68
CA LYS A 2 -1.80 -67.88 -24.64
C LYS A 2 -3.00 -68.77 -25.00
N PRO A 3 -4.10 -68.30 -25.59
CA PRO A 3 -4.18 -67.71 -26.94
C PRO A 3 -5.18 -66.54 -27.09
N LYS A 4 -5.00 -65.60 -28.03
CA LYS A 4 -5.23 -65.53 -29.51
C LYS A 4 -6.73 -65.58 -29.91
N HIS A 5 -7.18 -64.58 -30.65
CA HIS A 5 -7.79 -64.54 -31.98
C HIS A 5 -8.72 -63.31 -32.11
N ARG A 6 -8.51 -62.46 -33.09
CA ARG A 6 -8.87 -62.30 -34.53
C ARG A 6 -10.12 -61.42 -34.66
N LEU A 7 -10.04 -60.28 -35.34
CA LEU A 7 -10.00 -59.89 -36.78
C LEU A 7 -11.38 -59.82 -37.42
N LEU A 8 -11.72 -58.67 -38.02
CA LEU A 8 -12.40 -58.41 -39.28
C LEU A 8 -12.92 -56.97 -39.31
N LEU A 9 -12.36 -56.03 -40.02
CA LEU A 9 -12.50 -55.58 -41.42
C LEU A 9 -13.95 -55.40 -41.86
N LEU A 10 -14.37 -54.16 -42.17
CA LEU A 10 -15.14 -53.82 -43.40
C LEU A 10 -14.90 -52.39 -43.83
N CYS A 11 -14.52 -52.28 -45.09
CA CYS A 11 -14.32 -51.10 -45.89
C CYS A 11 -15.63 -50.40 -46.24
N GLY A 12 -15.57 -49.10 -46.47
CA GLY A 12 -16.63 -48.33 -47.12
C GLY A 12 -16.02 -47.07 -47.78
N LEU A 13 -15.68 -47.18 -49.03
CA LEU A 13 -15.22 -46.14 -49.98
C LEU A 13 -16.42 -45.35 -50.51
N ILE A 14 -16.32 -44.01 -50.61
CA ILE A 14 -16.93 -43.13 -51.65
C ILE A 14 -16.24 -41.75 -51.47
N LEU A 15 -15.34 -41.39 -52.34
CA LEU A 15 -15.27 -40.85 -53.72
C LEU A 15 -15.59 -39.34 -53.78
N CYS A 16 -14.51 -38.60 -54.02
CA CYS A 16 -14.30 -37.39 -54.85
C CYS A 16 -15.29 -36.25 -54.85
N LEU A 17 -14.78 -35.04 -54.56
CA LEU A 17 -14.79 -33.97 -55.59
C LEU A 17 -13.63 -33.00 -55.36
N VAL A 18 -12.72 -32.95 -56.34
CA VAL A 18 -11.62 -32.00 -56.50
C VAL A 18 -12.20 -30.71 -57.07
N LEU A 19 -11.94 -29.58 -56.42
CA LEU A 19 -11.97 -28.28 -57.08
C LEU A 19 -10.65 -27.55 -56.77
N ILE A 20 -9.84 -27.51 -57.80
CA ILE A 20 -8.59 -26.75 -57.92
C ILE A 20 -8.97 -25.28 -58.12
N CYS A 21 -8.52 -24.39 -57.22
CA CYS A 21 -8.31 -22.98 -57.55
C CYS A 21 -6.90 -22.59 -57.09
N SER A 22 -6.06 -22.40 -58.08
CA SER A 22 -4.72 -21.81 -57.99
C SER A 22 -4.85 -20.34 -57.57
N GLY A 23 -4.05 -19.90 -56.61
CA GLY A 23 -3.94 -18.47 -56.32
C GLY A 23 -2.89 -18.14 -55.27
N CYS A 24 -1.71 -17.77 -55.77
CA CYS A 24 -0.69 -16.88 -55.18
C CYS A 24 -0.19 -17.11 -53.76
N SER A 25 1.04 -17.57 -53.73
CA SER A 25 2.01 -17.39 -52.63
C SER A 25 2.21 -15.91 -52.33
N GLN A 26 1.84 -15.48 -51.12
CA GLN A 26 2.40 -14.31 -50.46
C GLN A 26 2.92 -14.75 -49.09
N LYS A 27 4.26 -14.69 -48.94
CA LYS A 27 4.91 -14.71 -47.64
C LYS A 27 4.46 -13.46 -46.90
N GLY A 28 3.55 -13.61 -45.96
CA GLY A 28 3.20 -12.60 -44.98
C GLY A 28 4.00 -12.88 -43.73
N ASP A 29 4.95 -12.02 -43.43
CA ASP A 29 5.58 -11.87 -42.15
C ASP A 29 4.47 -11.50 -41.16
N SER A 30 4.03 -12.45 -40.35
CA SER A 30 3.11 -12.18 -39.22
C SER A 30 3.93 -11.75 -38.01
N SER A 31 4.38 -10.50 -38.04
CA SER A 31 4.66 -9.79 -36.77
C SER A 31 3.32 -9.64 -36.06
N LEU A 32 3.10 -10.46 -35.06
CA LEU A 32 2.07 -10.24 -34.03
C LEU A 32 2.47 -9.02 -33.22
N GLN A 33 2.22 -7.83 -33.75
CA GLN A 33 2.06 -6.65 -32.92
C GLN A 33 0.67 -6.76 -32.28
N GLY A 34 0.65 -7.26 -31.03
CA GLY A 34 -0.47 -7.07 -30.14
C GLY A 34 -0.60 -5.58 -29.87
N ALA A 35 -1.47 -4.90 -30.61
CA ALA A 35 -1.99 -3.63 -30.19
C ALA A 35 -2.87 -3.91 -28.95
N GLU A 36 -2.28 -3.83 -27.77
CA GLU A 36 -3.03 -3.66 -26.54
C GLU A 36 -3.80 -2.33 -26.66
N GLY A 37 -5.02 -2.42 -27.13
CA GLY A 37 -5.97 -1.32 -27.04
C GLY A 37 -6.16 -1.03 -25.55
N LYS A 38 -5.64 0.13 -25.07
CA LYS A 38 -5.92 0.63 -23.74
C LYS A 38 -7.43 0.58 -23.54
N LYS A 39 -7.89 -0.32 -22.65
CA LYS A 39 -9.29 -0.33 -22.21
C LYS A 39 -9.54 1.02 -21.55
N ASN A 40 -10.52 1.77 -22.01
CA ASN A 40 -11.02 2.91 -21.26
C ASN A 40 -11.82 2.33 -20.11
N GLY A 41 -11.26 2.36 -18.90
CA GLY A 41 -11.94 1.96 -17.69
C GLY A 41 -13.12 2.87 -17.37
N THR A 42 -14.04 2.37 -16.60
CA THR A 42 -15.24 3.13 -16.16
C THR A 42 -15.04 3.79 -14.80
N ARG A 43 -14.00 3.42 -14.05
CA ARG A 43 -13.63 4.02 -12.77
C ARG A 43 -13.05 5.42 -12.97
N PRO A 44 -13.49 6.45 -12.21
CA PRO A 44 -12.82 7.75 -12.19
C PRO A 44 -11.37 7.61 -11.76
N ASN A 45 -10.46 8.34 -12.43
CA ASN A 45 -9.03 8.34 -12.11
C ASN A 45 -8.52 9.70 -11.62
N ALA A 46 -9.41 10.66 -11.38
CA ALA A 46 -9.03 11.95 -10.82
C ALA A 46 -8.58 11.78 -9.36
N PRO A 47 -7.49 12.46 -8.94
CA PRO A 47 -7.02 12.35 -7.57
C PRO A 47 -8.06 12.87 -6.57
N HIS A 48 -8.27 12.11 -5.51
CA HIS A 48 -9.01 12.53 -4.33
C HIS A 48 -8.05 12.52 -3.14
N VAL A 49 -7.54 13.71 -2.78
CA VAL A 49 -6.56 13.85 -1.69
C VAL A 49 -7.23 14.53 -0.52
N TYR A 50 -7.31 13.83 0.60
CA TYR A 50 -7.72 14.38 1.88
C TYR A 50 -6.61 15.30 2.41
N VAL A 51 -6.99 16.48 2.89
CA VAL A 51 -6.04 17.48 3.40
C VAL A 51 -6.25 17.61 4.92
N PRO A 52 -5.26 17.22 5.74
CA PRO A 52 -5.35 17.43 7.18
C PRO A 52 -5.31 18.93 7.52
N GLU A 53 -6.11 19.33 8.50
CA GLU A 53 -6.20 20.72 8.97
C GLU A 53 -5.93 20.80 10.47
N ALA A 54 -5.14 21.81 10.87
CA ALA A 54 -4.93 22.20 12.25
C ALA A 54 -5.78 23.42 12.56
N SER A 55 -7.05 23.22 12.93
CA SER A 55 -8.03 24.30 13.12
C SER A 55 -7.81 25.10 14.41
N GLY A 56 -7.03 24.60 15.36
CA GLY A 56 -6.75 25.25 16.63
C GLY A 56 -7.95 25.34 17.61
N THR A 57 -9.04 24.61 17.32
CA THR A 57 -10.26 24.68 18.15
C THR A 57 -10.18 23.82 19.40
N ALA A 58 -9.33 22.79 19.39
CA ALA A 58 -9.06 21.92 20.53
C ALA A 58 -7.57 21.57 20.54
N LEU A 59 -6.88 21.90 21.65
CA LEU A 59 -5.44 21.76 21.78
C LEU A 59 -5.07 21.00 23.04
N ILE A 60 -4.00 20.22 22.96
CA ILE A 60 -3.30 19.60 24.11
C ILE A 60 -1.86 20.12 24.14
N GLY A 61 -1.35 20.33 25.35
CA GLY A 61 -0.02 20.88 25.57
C GLY A 61 0.06 22.36 25.23
N SER A 62 1.27 22.87 25.17
CA SER A 62 1.63 24.23 24.79
C SER A 62 3.05 24.22 24.27
N SER A 63 3.56 25.37 23.74
CA SER A 63 4.98 25.45 23.38
C SER A 63 5.86 24.82 24.49
N PRO A 64 6.86 23.99 24.13
CA PRO A 64 7.38 23.83 22.77
C PRO A 64 6.67 22.73 21.93
N LEU A 65 5.73 21.97 22.46
CA LEU A 65 5.04 20.90 21.71
C LEU A 65 3.52 20.98 21.93
N THR A 66 2.80 21.31 20.89
CA THR A 66 1.34 21.42 20.88
C THR A 66 0.73 20.35 19.99
N LEU A 67 -0.37 19.73 20.42
CA LEU A 67 -1.17 18.83 19.61
C LEU A 67 -2.52 19.48 19.33
N ASP A 68 -2.85 19.63 18.04
CA ASP A 68 -4.19 19.99 17.61
C ASP A 68 -5.02 18.71 17.47
N ILE A 69 -6.07 18.61 18.29
CA ILE A 69 -6.99 17.48 18.33
C ILE A 69 -8.38 17.86 17.79
N SER A 70 -8.46 18.94 17.01
CA SER A 70 -9.73 19.48 16.49
C SER A 70 -10.46 18.52 15.57
N HIS A 71 -9.75 17.59 14.92
CA HIS A 71 -10.27 16.67 13.91
C HIS A 71 -10.01 15.18 14.23
N ILE A 72 -10.00 14.84 15.52
CA ILE A 72 -9.81 13.44 15.95
C ILE A 72 -10.93 12.50 15.49
N ASP A 73 -12.11 13.03 15.20
CA ASP A 73 -13.23 12.30 14.58
C ASP A 73 -12.95 11.88 13.15
N GLN A 74 -11.96 12.48 12.49
CA GLN A 74 -11.47 12.11 11.17
C GLN A 74 -10.25 11.16 11.22
N GLY A 75 -9.84 10.74 12.42
CA GLY A 75 -8.80 9.73 12.62
C GLY A 75 -7.38 10.26 12.57
N TYR A 76 -7.15 11.53 12.89
CA TYR A 76 -5.81 12.10 13.03
C TYR A 76 -5.77 13.20 14.09
N LEU A 77 -4.57 13.49 14.57
CA LEU A 77 -4.22 14.73 15.26
C LEU A 77 -2.98 15.35 14.58
N MET A 78 -2.72 16.62 14.86
CA MET A 78 -1.59 17.32 14.24
C MET A 78 -0.66 17.88 15.32
N ALA A 79 0.64 17.58 15.21
CA ALA A 79 1.66 18.01 16.15
C ALA A 79 2.48 19.18 15.58
N LEU A 80 2.69 20.21 16.40
CA LEU A 80 3.61 21.30 16.11
C LEU A 80 4.67 21.36 17.23
N TYR A 81 5.94 21.33 16.84
CA TYR A 81 7.07 21.52 17.73
C TYR A 81 7.84 22.80 17.34
N ASP A 82 7.88 23.77 18.22
CA ASP A 82 8.56 25.06 18.05
C ASP A 82 9.73 25.25 19.05
N GLY A 83 10.17 24.15 19.69
CA GLY A 83 11.27 24.18 20.66
C GLY A 83 12.64 24.30 20.03
N SER A 84 13.63 24.52 20.87
CA SER A 84 15.04 24.65 20.46
C SER A 84 15.85 23.33 20.48
N ALA A 85 15.29 22.27 21.05
CA ALA A 85 15.93 20.96 21.04
C ALA A 85 15.87 20.31 19.64
N ALA A 86 16.74 19.33 19.39
CA ALA A 86 16.84 18.70 18.08
C ALA A 86 15.52 18.05 17.63
N LYS A 87 14.73 17.55 18.58
CA LYS A 87 13.44 16.87 18.29
C LYS A 87 12.57 16.78 19.55
N ALA A 88 11.28 16.63 19.33
CA ALA A 88 10.32 16.15 20.32
C ALA A 88 9.85 14.73 19.98
N VAL A 89 9.15 14.10 20.91
CA VAL A 89 8.49 12.80 20.69
C VAL A 89 7.04 12.92 21.13
N VAL A 90 6.14 12.50 20.25
CA VAL A 90 4.74 12.24 20.62
C VAL A 90 4.56 10.73 20.74
N GLN A 91 4.04 10.27 21.87
CA GLN A 91 3.59 8.89 22.06
C GLN A 91 2.06 8.87 22.04
N ILE A 92 1.51 7.96 21.23
CA ILE A 92 0.07 7.73 21.15
C ILE A 92 -0.17 6.27 21.46
N THR A 93 -0.90 6.00 22.56
CA THR A 93 -1.33 4.64 22.92
C THR A 93 -2.81 4.52 22.63
N GLY A 94 -3.16 3.61 21.73
CA GLY A 94 -4.53 3.37 21.31
C GLY A 94 -5.32 2.46 22.26
N PRO A 95 -6.63 2.27 22.02
CA PRO A 95 -7.47 1.35 22.78
C PRO A 95 -7.03 -0.13 22.66
N ASP A 96 -6.24 -0.47 21.65
CA ASP A 96 -5.58 -1.76 21.45
C ASP A 96 -4.37 -1.99 22.38
N GLY A 97 -3.94 -0.94 23.10
CA GLY A 97 -2.77 -0.96 23.97
C GLY A 97 -1.43 -0.79 23.26
N ILE A 98 -1.43 -0.64 21.93
CA ILE A 98 -0.20 -0.41 21.16
C ILE A 98 0.23 1.05 21.32
N THR A 99 1.53 1.27 21.57
CA THR A 99 2.11 2.61 21.69
C THR A 99 2.94 2.95 20.46
N TYR A 100 2.50 3.96 19.73
CA TYR A 100 3.19 4.55 18.59
C TYR A 100 4.09 5.69 19.05
N LYS A 101 5.27 5.83 18.41
CA LYS A 101 6.24 6.90 18.70
C LYS A 101 6.53 7.69 17.44
N TYR A 102 6.22 8.97 17.49
CA TYR A 102 6.46 9.90 16.39
C TYR A 102 7.53 10.90 16.78
N PHE A 103 8.57 11.00 15.95
CA PHE A 103 9.64 11.99 16.15
C PHE A 103 9.28 13.26 15.39
N ILE A 104 9.22 14.38 16.10
CA ILE A 104 8.85 15.68 15.54
C ILE A 104 10.08 16.58 15.62
N SER A 105 10.59 17.03 14.47
CA SER A 105 11.63 18.04 14.40
C SER A 105 11.02 19.44 14.51
N ALA A 106 11.81 20.42 14.96
CA ALA A 106 11.37 21.82 14.97
C ALA A 106 11.09 22.27 13.52
N GLN A 107 9.86 22.62 13.24
CA GLN A 107 9.38 23.06 11.93
C GLN A 107 8.25 24.07 12.13
N ASP A 108 8.05 24.94 11.13
CA ASP A 108 6.92 25.87 11.10
C ASP A 108 5.61 25.19 10.60
N GLN A 109 5.62 23.86 10.46
CA GLN A 109 4.49 23.10 9.91
C GLN A 109 4.04 22.02 10.86
N HIS A 110 2.74 21.80 10.89
CA HIS A 110 2.14 20.68 11.62
C HIS A 110 2.44 19.35 10.95
N VAL A 111 2.67 18.33 11.77
CA VAL A 111 2.86 16.93 11.35
C VAL A 111 1.60 16.14 11.68
N THR A 112 1.04 15.46 10.70
CA THR A 112 -0.17 14.63 10.87
C THR A 112 0.20 13.27 11.46
N LEU A 113 -0.44 12.93 12.56
CA LEU A 113 -0.27 11.67 13.29
C LEU A 113 -1.60 10.90 13.29
N PRO A 114 -1.64 9.68 12.72
CA PRO A 114 -2.89 8.95 12.55
C PRO A 114 -3.35 8.26 13.85
N LEU A 115 -4.67 8.07 13.99
CA LEU A 115 -5.35 7.37 15.07
C LEU A 115 -5.96 6.07 14.51
N THR A 116 -5.14 5.05 14.31
CA THR A 116 -5.45 3.85 13.52
C THR A 116 -6.08 2.70 14.31
N ALA A 117 -6.19 2.83 15.63
CA ALA A 117 -6.75 1.78 16.50
C ALA A 117 -8.29 1.87 16.67
N GLY A 118 -8.95 2.64 15.80
CA GLY A 118 -10.42 2.80 15.83
C GLY A 118 -10.93 3.75 16.91
N SER A 119 -12.23 3.75 17.13
CA SER A 119 -12.88 4.55 18.18
C SER A 119 -12.53 4.01 19.56
N GLY A 120 -12.32 4.90 20.54
CA GLY A 120 -12.02 4.52 21.91
C GLY A 120 -11.15 5.52 22.66
N SER A 121 -10.65 5.11 23.81
CA SER A 121 -9.79 5.93 24.67
C SER A 121 -8.35 5.84 24.26
N TYR A 122 -7.73 6.97 23.94
CA TYR A 122 -6.31 7.09 23.61
C TYR A 122 -5.57 7.84 24.71
N THR A 123 -4.33 7.47 24.94
CA THR A 123 -3.39 8.27 25.75
C THR A 123 -2.38 8.93 24.84
N VAL A 124 -2.24 10.24 24.91
CA VAL A 124 -1.23 11.03 24.19
C VAL A 124 -0.24 11.63 25.16
N ALA A 125 1.06 11.53 24.89
CA ALA A 125 2.11 12.06 25.74
C ALA A 125 3.18 12.75 24.88
N GLY A 126 3.60 13.93 25.32
CA GLY A 126 4.62 14.75 24.69
C GLY A 126 5.91 14.76 25.50
N TYR A 127 7.02 14.68 24.78
CA TYR A 127 8.36 14.69 25.36
C TYR A 127 9.29 15.55 24.52
N GLU A 128 10.20 16.30 25.16
CA GLU A 128 11.26 17.05 24.51
C GLU A 128 12.62 16.38 24.72
N ASN A 129 13.43 16.30 23.69
CA ASN A 129 14.77 15.75 23.78
C ASN A 129 15.69 16.70 24.59
N ILE A 130 16.40 16.18 25.57
CA ILE A 130 17.39 16.94 26.34
C ILE A 130 18.78 16.70 25.79
N VAL A 131 19.21 15.46 25.74
CA VAL A 131 20.51 15.03 25.22
C VAL A 131 20.44 13.55 24.83
N ASP A 132 21.04 13.18 23.74
CA ASP A 132 21.07 11.81 23.22
C ASP A 132 19.66 11.19 23.16
N ASN A 133 19.42 10.13 23.95
CA ASN A 133 18.12 9.44 24.07
C ASN A 133 17.38 9.80 25.39
N GLN A 134 17.73 10.90 26.03
CA GLN A 134 17.05 11.38 27.24
C GLN A 134 16.00 12.43 26.87
N TYR A 135 14.83 12.29 27.45
CA TYR A 135 13.67 13.13 27.19
C TYR A 135 13.03 13.64 28.49
N ALA A 136 12.64 14.89 28.49
CA ALA A 136 11.75 15.45 29.52
C ALA A 136 10.30 15.25 29.11
N SER A 137 9.46 14.84 30.06
CA SER A 137 8.01 14.79 29.84
C SER A 137 7.44 16.21 29.85
N LEU A 138 6.68 16.57 28.87
CA LEU A 138 5.95 17.84 28.76
C LEU A 138 4.52 17.70 29.29
N TYR A 139 3.81 16.67 28.81
CA TYR A 139 2.43 16.37 29.23
C TYR A 139 2.07 14.91 28.95
N LYS A 140 0.97 14.47 29.58
CA LYS A 140 0.32 13.19 29.31
C LYS A 140 -1.18 13.35 29.58
N GLU A 141 -1.98 13.13 28.53
CA GLU A 141 -3.42 13.33 28.54
C GLU A 141 -4.15 12.11 27.96
N SER A 142 -5.40 11.91 28.35
CA SER A 142 -6.30 10.94 27.73
C SER A 142 -7.35 11.67 26.91
N ILE A 143 -7.61 11.15 25.73
CA ILE A 143 -8.63 11.67 24.80
C ILE A 143 -9.58 10.55 24.41
N GLU A 144 -10.86 10.88 24.26
CA GLU A 144 -11.87 9.98 23.72
C GLU A 144 -12.05 10.27 22.24
N VAL A 145 -11.82 9.25 21.41
CA VAL A 145 -11.95 9.32 19.96
C VAL A 145 -13.21 8.58 19.55
N SER A 146 -14.05 9.26 18.76
CA SER A 146 -15.23 8.68 18.11
C SER A 146 -15.11 8.98 16.63
N LEU A 147 -14.60 8.04 15.85
CA LEU A 147 -14.42 8.21 14.42
C LEU A 147 -15.76 8.36 13.71
N SER A 148 -15.86 9.34 12.84
CA SER A 148 -17.02 9.52 11.97
C SER A 148 -17.11 8.44 10.88
N ASP A 149 -15.95 7.88 10.49
CA ASP A 149 -15.78 6.74 9.60
C ASP A 149 -14.48 6.02 9.95
N GLU A 150 -14.54 4.72 10.21
CA GLU A 150 -13.39 3.87 10.58
C GLU A 150 -12.34 3.74 9.45
N LEU A 151 -12.66 4.15 8.21
CA LEU A 151 -11.76 4.11 7.08
C LEU A 151 -10.95 5.40 6.89
N LEU A 152 -11.38 6.51 7.47
CA LEU A 152 -10.73 7.82 7.30
C LEU A 152 -9.25 7.84 7.70
N PRO A 153 -8.82 7.22 8.82
CA PRO A 153 -7.39 7.18 9.18
C PRO A 153 -6.49 6.59 8.07
N PHE A 154 -7.08 5.77 7.19
CA PHE A 154 -6.41 5.06 6.10
C PHE A 154 -6.56 5.75 4.74
N LEU A 155 -7.07 6.99 4.72
CA LEU A 155 -7.19 7.84 3.53
C LEU A 155 -6.35 9.12 3.64
N TYR A 156 -6.13 9.62 4.87
CA TYR A 156 -5.32 10.80 5.08
C TYR A 156 -3.81 10.54 4.90
N PRO A 157 -3.05 11.52 4.35
CA PRO A 157 -1.59 11.52 4.48
C PRO A 157 -1.20 11.64 5.95
N ASN A 158 -0.05 11.09 6.30
CA ASN A 158 0.52 11.18 7.64
C ASN A 158 2.05 11.20 7.60
N GLN A 159 2.72 11.18 8.76
CA GLN A 159 4.18 11.29 8.83
C GLN A 159 4.92 10.20 8.01
N TYR A 160 4.37 9.00 7.91
CA TYR A 160 4.98 7.87 7.20
C TYR A 160 4.60 7.79 5.72
N ILE A 161 3.47 8.39 5.37
CA ILE A 161 2.92 8.39 4.01
C ILE A 161 2.55 9.84 3.69
N SER A 162 3.59 10.63 3.39
CA SER A 162 3.43 12.06 3.11
C SER A 162 3.14 12.29 1.64
N PHE A 163 1.99 12.89 1.33
CA PHE A 163 1.63 13.29 -0.01
C PHE A 163 0.62 14.45 0.00
N THR A 164 0.61 15.20 -1.07
CA THR A 164 -0.34 16.27 -1.38
C THR A 164 -0.88 16.05 -2.80
N ARG A 165 -1.79 16.88 -3.25
CA ARG A 165 -2.29 16.82 -4.62
C ARG A 165 -1.20 17.01 -5.68
N ASP A 166 -0.14 17.76 -5.35
CA ASP A 166 0.94 18.10 -6.26
C ASP A 166 2.11 17.08 -6.23
N THR A 167 2.04 16.09 -5.35
CA THR A 167 3.01 15.00 -5.25
C THR A 167 3.03 14.20 -6.55
N GLN A 168 4.23 13.93 -7.10
CA GLN A 168 4.38 13.23 -8.38
C GLN A 168 3.81 11.81 -8.35
N ALA A 169 3.91 11.13 -7.21
CA ALA A 169 3.29 9.82 -7.01
C ALA A 169 1.76 9.88 -7.18
N VAL A 170 1.10 10.96 -6.73
CA VAL A 170 -0.34 11.18 -6.91
C VAL A 170 -0.71 11.41 -8.38
N VAL A 171 0.08 12.22 -9.08
CA VAL A 171 -0.09 12.45 -10.52
C VAL A 171 0.08 11.13 -11.29
N LYS A 172 1.13 10.37 -10.96
CA LYS A 172 1.41 9.07 -11.57
C LYS A 172 0.30 8.05 -11.29
N ALA A 173 -0.25 8.01 -10.07
CA ALA A 173 -1.38 7.14 -9.73
C ALA A 173 -2.56 7.34 -10.70
N SER A 174 -2.92 8.60 -10.99
CA SER A 174 -4.00 8.92 -11.94
C SER A 174 -3.75 8.42 -13.36
N GLU A 175 -2.49 8.40 -13.79
CA GLU A 175 -2.11 7.86 -15.10
C GLU A 175 -2.20 6.33 -15.11
N VAL A 176 -1.70 5.70 -14.04
CA VAL A 176 -1.63 4.24 -13.90
C VAL A 176 -3.03 3.64 -13.89
N VAL A 177 -3.95 4.19 -13.08
CA VAL A 177 -5.31 3.63 -12.93
C VAL A 177 -6.29 4.04 -14.03
N LYS A 178 -5.84 4.76 -15.07
CA LYS A 178 -6.73 5.28 -16.14
C LYS A 178 -7.53 4.20 -16.87
N GLY A 179 -7.05 2.96 -16.87
CA GLY A 179 -7.71 1.81 -17.52
C GLY A 179 -8.59 1.00 -16.57
N ALA A 180 -8.59 1.30 -15.28
CA ALA A 180 -9.31 0.52 -14.27
C ALA A 180 -10.83 0.68 -14.39
N SER A 181 -11.56 -0.41 -14.15
CA SER A 181 -13.03 -0.45 -14.15
C SER A 181 -13.62 -0.60 -12.75
N SER A 182 -12.80 -0.97 -11.76
CA SER A 182 -13.14 -1.13 -10.35
C SER A 182 -12.00 -0.66 -9.45
N ASP A 183 -12.23 -0.56 -8.14
CA ASP A 183 -11.17 -0.31 -7.16
C ASP A 183 -10.17 -1.46 -7.13
N LEU A 184 -10.62 -2.69 -7.26
CA LEU A 184 -9.75 -3.86 -7.32
C LEU A 184 -8.84 -3.83 -8.55
N ASP A 185 -9.35 -3.42 -9.74
CA ASP A 185 -8.52 -3.22 -10.92
C ASP A 185 -7.46 -2.12 -10.68
N ALA A 186 -7.87 -1.00 -10.04
CA ALA A 186 -6.95 0.09 -9.71
C ALA A 186 -5.84 -0.36 -8.75
N VAL A 187 -6.16 -1.19 -7.75
CA VAL A 187 -5.17 -1.81 -6.87
C VAL A 187 -4.20 -2.66 -7.68
N GLY A 188 -4.69 -3.50 -8.58
CA GLY A 188 -3.84 -4.33 -9.45
C GLY A 188 -2.90 -3.49 -10.33
N GLU A 189 -3.41 -2.44 -10.98
CA GLU A 189 -2.61 -1.55 -11.83
C GLU A 189 -1.52 -0.83 -11.04
N VAL A 190 -1.82 -0.29 -9.85
CA VAL A 190 -0.83 0.35 -8.97
C VAL A 190 0.21 -0.66 -8.50
N TYR A 191 -0.23 -1.84 -8.08
CA TYR A 191 0.65 -2.92 -7.65
C TYR A 191 1.65 -3.30 -8.75
N HIS A 192 1.16 -3.59 -9.96
CA HIS A 192 2.01 -3.95 -11.10
C HIS A 192 3.00 -2.82 -11.45
N PHE A 193 2.51 -1.58 -11.46
CA PHE A 193 3.38 -0.43 -11.71
C PHE A 193 4.52 -0.37 -10.70
N VAL A 194 4.23 -0.46 -9.39
CA VAL A 194 5.26 -0.31 -8.35
C VAL A 194 6.29 -1.44 -8.41
N ILE A 195 5.85 -2.71 -8.56
CA ILE A 195 6.79 -3.84 -8.62
C ILE A 195 7.64 -3.88 -9.91
N GLU A 196 7.17 -3.28 -11.00
CA GLU A 196 7.92 -3.19 -12.25
C GLU A 196 8.84 -1.96 -12.27
N HIS A 197 8.44 -0.89 -11.58
CA HIS A 197 9.16 0.39 -11.59
C HIS A 197 10.27 0.47 -10.56
N VAL A 198 10.05 -0.09 -9.36
CA VAL A 198 11.00 0.02 -8.23
C VAL A 198 11.84 -1.25 -8.11
N THR A 199 13.13 -1.07 -7.93
CA THR A 199 14.11 -2.14 -7.65
C THR A 199 14.54 -2.06 -6.18
N TYR A 200 14.70 -3.20 -5.53
CA TYR A 200 15.09 -3.24 -4.13
C TYR A 200 16.53 -2.75 -3.91
N ASP A 201 16.70 -1.89 -2.91
CA ASP A 201 17.99 -1.30 -2.54
C ASP A 201 18.56 -1.99 -1.29
N ASP A 202 19.33 -3.07 -1.51
CA ASP A 202 19.99 -3.84 -0.45
C ASP A 202 20.90 -2.97 0.40
N LYS A 203 21.60 -2.01 -0.23
CA LYS A 203 22.52 -1.11 0.49
C LYS A 203 21.77 -0.18 1.43
N LYS A 204 20.64 0.38 0.98
CA LYS A 204 19.76 1.19 1.82
C LYS A 204 19.21 0.36 2.97
N ALA A 205 18.78 -0.89 2.69
CA ALA A 205 18.26 -1.79 3.72
C ALA A 205 19.26 -2.06 4.86
N GLU A 206 20.55 -2.17 4.53
CA GLU A 206 21.62 -2.38 5.52
C GLU A 206 22.00 -1.11 6.30
N THR A 207 21.79 0.08 5.74
CA THR A 207 22.35 1.34 6.25
C THR A 207 21.34 2.37 6.68
N VAL A 208 20.05 2.15 6.41
CA VAL A 208 18.97 3.09 6.75
C VAL A 208 18.95 3.39 8.26
N PRO A 209 18.94 4.67 8.68
CA PRO A 209 18.94 5.01 10.09
C PRO A 209 17.60 4.72 10.77
N SER A 210 17.64 4.53 12.09
CA SER A 210 16.42 4.50 12.89
C SER A 210 15.67 5.83 12.78
N GLY A 211 14.35 5.76 12.59
CA GLY A 211 13.50 6.93 12.39
C GLY A 211 13.46 7.42 10.94
N TYR A 212 13.93 6.61 10.00
CA TYR A 212 13.78 6.87 8.58
C TYR A 212 12.30 7.04 8.21
N LEU A 213 12.02 8.04 7.39
CA LEU A 213 10.69 8.29 6.82
C LEU A 213 10.80 8.21 5.29
N PRO A 214 9.94 7.42 4.62
CA PRO A 214 9.94 7.32 3.16
C PRO A 214 9.59 8.65 2.48
N ASP A 215 10.26 8.94 1.37
CA ASP A 215 9.88 9.97 0.41
C ASP A 215 9.33 9.27 -0.84
N VAL A 216 8.02 9.42 -1.06
CA VAL A 216 7.33 8.72 -2.16
C VAL A 216 7.75 9.24 -3.54
N ASP A 217 8.10 10.53 -3.65
CA ASP A 217 8.57 11.13 -4.91
C ASP A 217 10.04 10.76 -5.19
N GLU A 218 10.88 10.66 -4.15
CA GLU A 218 12.24 10.11 -4.29
C GLU A 218 12.18 8.65 -4.76
N THR A 219 11.36 7.82 -4.12
CA THR A 219 11.17 6.42 -4.51
C THR A 219 10.68 6.29 -5.96
N LEU A 220 9.68 7.10 -6.34
CA LEU A 220 9.18 7.15 -7.71
C LEU A 220 10.24 7.58 -8.70
N SER A 221 11.01 8.62 -8.40
CA SER A 221 11.98 9.22 -9.35
C SER A 221 13.23 8.37 -9.52
N THR A 222 13.71 7.73 -8.44
CA THR A 222 14.92 6.88 -8.46
C THR A 222 14.61 5.46 -8.95
N GLY A 223 13.40 4.99 -8.80
CA GLY A 223 13.04 3.60 -9.01
C GLY A 223 13.77 2.65 -8.08
N GLN A 224 14.15 3.10 -6.86
CA GLN A 224 14.86 2.31 -5.86
C GLN A 224 14.26 2.52 -4.47
N GLY A 225 14.20 1.46 -3.66
CA GLY A 225 13.69 1.54 -2.31
C GLY A 225 13.78 0.23 -1.53
N ILE A 226 13.52 0.32 -0.22
CA ILE A 226 13.35 -0.83 0.66
C ILE A 226 11.85 -1.15 0.84
N CYS A 227 11.50 -2.22 1.52
CA CYS A 227 10.09 -2.61 1.75
C CYS A 227 9.21 -1.45 2.25
N PHE A 228 9.75 -0.58 3.09
CA PHE A 228 9.04 0.57 3.61
C PHE A 228 8.76 1.64 2.52
N ASP A 229 9.70 1.88 1.61
CA ASP A 229 9.52 2.81 0.49
C ASP A 229 8.45 2.29 -0.49
N TYR A 230 8.48 1.01 -0.80
CA TYR A 230 7.47 0.37 -1.64
C TYR A 230 6.07 0.47 -1.02
N ALA A 231 5.95 0.13 0.26
CA ALA A 231 4.68 0.20 0.97
C ALA A 231 4.15 1.64 1.03
N ALA A 232 5.02 2.62 1.31
CA ALA A 232 4.64 4.03 1.37
C ALA A 232 4.22 4.58 0.00
N LEU A 233 4.97 4.29 -1.07
CA LEU A 233 4.63 4.71 -2.43
C LEU A 233 3.28 4.12 -2.87
N THR A 234 3.10 2.82 -2.67
CA THR A 234 1.84 2.14 -3.03
C THR A 234 0.66 2.71 -2.23
N THR A 235 0.84 2.92 -0.92
CA THR A 235 -0.19 3.50 -0.05
C THR A 235 -0.56 4.92 -0.49
N ALA A 236 0.42 5.79 -0.78
CA ALA A 236 0.15 7.14 -1.26
C ALA A 236 -0.61 7.13 -2.59
N MET A 237 -0.21 6.28 -3.53
CA MET A 237 -0.89 6.13 -4.82
C MET A 237 -2.35 5.67 -4.63
N LEU A 238 -2.60 4.67 -3.80
CA LEU A 238 -3.95 4.13 -3.57
C LEU A 238 -4.84 5.09 -2.77
N ARG A 239 -4.34 5.70 -1.68
CA ARG A 239 -5.09 6.71 -0.90
C ARG A 239 -5.48 7.91 -1.77
N SER A 240 -4.61 8.34 -2.68
CA SER A 240 -4.92 9.42 -3.63
C SER A 240 -6.00 9.05 -4.65
N GLN A 241 -6.34 7.77 -4.75
CA GLN A 241 -7.44 7.25 -5.57
C GLN A 241 -8.67 6.89 -4.73
N ASN A 242 -8.73 7.39 -3.47
CA ASN A 242 -9.81 7.14 -2.52
C ASN A 242 -9.99 5.66 -2.17
N ILE A 243 -8.89 4.90 -2.16
CA ILE A 243 -8.86 3.50 -1.73
C ILE A 243 -8.22 3.44 -0.34
N PRO A 244 -8.98 3.12 0.72
CA PRO A 244 -8.43 3.03 2.07
C PRO A 244 -7.33 1.97 2.12
N THR A 245 -6.14 2.39 2.55
CA THR A 245 -4.93 1.54 2.51
C THR A 245 -4.17 1.67 3.82
N ARG A 246 -3.91 0.55 4.47
CA ARG A 246 -3.05 0.41 5.64
C ARG A 246 -1.62 0.19 5.19
N LEU A 247 -0.69 0.91 5.80
CA LEU A 247 0.72 0.56 5.82
C LEU A 247 0.99 -0.16 7.13
N GLU A 248 1.42 -1.39 7.06
CA GLU A 248 1.65 -2.27 8.19
C GLU A 248 3.14 -2.54 8.36
N ILE A 249 3.63 -2.50 9.60
CA ILE A 249 5.02 -2.76 9.95
C ILE A 249 5.06 -3.83 11.03
N GLY A 250 5.94 -4.80 10.89
CA GLY A 250 6.05 -5.90 11.85
C GLY A 250 7.08 -6.93 11.44
N TYR A 251 6.77 -8.19 11.65
CA TYR A 251 7.64 -9.30 11.28
C TYR A 251 6.93 -10.25 10.33
N SER A 252 7.61 -10.58 9.22
CA SER A 252 7.32 -11.74 8.40
C SER A 252 8.32 -12.84 8.80
N GLY A 253 7.84 -13.83 9.57
CA GLY A 253 8.70 -14.79 10.25
C GLY A 253 9.68 -14.14 11.22
N LYS A 254 10.96 -13.97 10.83
CA LYS A 254 12.00 -13.32 11.64
C LYS A 254 12.48 -12.00 11.05
N ILE A 255 11.98 -11.62 9.89
CA ILE A 255 12.43 -10.43 9.15
C ILE A 255 11.51 -9.27 9.50
N TYR A 256 12.09 -8.15 9.96
CA TYR A 256 11.36 -6.90 10.15
C TYR A 256 10.98 -6.34 8.79
N HIS A 257 9.70 -6.06 8.59
CA HIS A 257 9.14 -5.89 7.27
C HIS A 257 8.01 -4.85 7.26
N ALA A 258 7.71 -4.31 6.07
CA ALA A 258 6.56 -3.45 5.83
C ALA A 258 5.76 -4.01 4.64
N TRP A 259 4.43 -3.97 4.77
CA TRP A 259 3.48 -4.41 3.75
C TRP A 259 2.23 -3.54 3.77
N ILE A 260 1.28 -3.84 2.91
CA ILE A 260 0.01 -3.11 2.88
C ILE A 260 -1.18 -4.04 2.92
N SER A 261 -2.31 -3.48 3.39
CA SER A 261 -3.66 -4.03 3.24
C SER A 261 -4.56 -2.97 2.65
N VAL A 262 -5.52 -3.38 1.83
CA VAL A 262 -6.46 -2.45 1.16
C VAL A 262 -7.90 -2.80 1.51
N TYR A 263 -8.77 -1.80 1.56
CA TYR A 263 -10.20 -2.00 1.74
C TYR A 263 -10.94 -1.83 0.42
N ILE A 264 -11.77 -2.81 0.09
CA ILE A 264 -12.67 -2.79 -1.07
C ILE A 264 -14.11 -2.92 -0.54
N GLU A 265 -15.00 -2.00 -0.93
CA GLU A 265 -16.34 -1.84 -0.34
C GLU A 265 -17.13 -3.16 -0.26
N ASP A 266 -17.17 -3.96 -1.32
CA ASP A 266 -17.92 -5.21 -1.37
C ASP A 266 -17.19 -6.43 -0.78
N ILE A 267 -15.90 -6.29 -0.42
CA ILE A 267 -15.02 -7.41 -0.01
C ILE A 267 -14.58 -7.23 1.45
N GLY A 268 -14.34 -5.99 1.88
CA GLY A 268 -13.69 -5.66 3.15
C GLY A 268 -12.18 -5.51 3.01
N TRP A 269 -11.43 -5.70 4.11
CA TRP A 269 -9.98 -5.65 4.10
C TRP A 269 -9.38 -6.86 3.39
N ILE A 270 -8.47 -6.60 2.46
CA ILE A 270 -7.62 -7.59 1.79
C ILE A 270 -6.23 -7.42 2.38
N ASP A 271 -5.83 -8.35 3.21
CA ASP A 271 -4.58 -8.29 3.97
C ASP A 271 -3.39 -8.86 3.19
N ASN A 272 -2.18 -8.39 3.52
CA ASN A 272 -0.90 -8.89 3.01
C ASN A 272 -0.76 -8.82 1.47
N LEU A 273 -1.16 -7.70 0.89
CA LEU A 273 -1.23 -7.55 -0.57
C LEU A 273 0.15 -7.43 -1.23
N ILE A 274 1.16 -6.91 -0.54
CA ILE A 274 2.53 -6.74 -1.05
C ILE A 274 3.52 -7.26 -0.02
N GLU A 275 4.25 -8.30 -0.39
CA GLU A 275 5.39 -8.82 0.36
C GLU A 275 6.63 -8.88 -0.52
N PHE A 276 7.79 -8.49 0.04
CA PHE A 276 9.10 -8.71 -0.52
C PHE A 276 9.87 -9.73 0.31
N THR A 277 10.21 -10.89 -0.26
CA THR A 277 10.84 -12.00 0.45
C THR A 277 12.38 -12.02 0.37
N GLY A 278 13.03 -10.99 -0.18
CA GLY A 278 14.49 -10.92 -0.34
C GLY A 278 15.03 -11.63 -1.59
N ASP A 279 14.36 -12.67 -2.07
CA ASP A 279 14.72 -13.41 -3.30
C ASP A 279 13.84 -13.03 -4.51
N GLY A 280 12.90 -12.11 -4.32
CA GLY A 280 11.97 -11.63 -5.34
C GLY A 280 10.60 -11.25 -4.78
N TRP A 281 9.81 -10.58 -5.62
CA TRP A 281 8.44 -10.22 -5.31
C TRP A 281 7.53 -11.42 -5.54
N THR A 282 6.79 -11.82 -4.54
CA THR A 282 5.67 -12.72 -4.77
C THR A 282 4.51 -11.89 -5.28
N ARG A 283 4.11 -12.11 -6.51
CA ARG A 283 2.91 -11.51 -7.08
C ARG A 283 1.70 -12.01 -6.33
N MET A 284 1.17 -11.17 -5.46
CA MET A 284 -0.14 -11.38 -4.86
C MET A 284 -1.12 -10.51 -5.63
N ASP A 285 -1.59 -11.01 -6.77
CA ASP A 285 -2.60 -10.35 -7.58
C ASP A 285 -3.97 -10.93 -7.23
N PRO A 286 -4.86 -10.18 -6.56
CA PRO A 286 -6.22 -10.64 -6.27
C PRO A 286 -7.02 -10.93 -7.55
N THR A 287 -6.69 -10.29 -8.68
CA THR A 287 -7.29 -10.57 -9.99
C THR A 287 -6.81 -11.91 -10.54
N PHE A 288 -5.56 -12.32 -10.27
CA PHE A 288 -5.04 -13.63 -10.66
C PHE A 288 -5.64 -14.77 -9.81
N ALA A 289 -5.96 -14.51 -8.55
CA ALA A 289 -6.66 -15.49 -7.69
C ALA A 289 -8.04 -15.85 -8.25
N SER A 290 -8.67 -14.95 -9.01
CA SER A 290 -9.99 -15.19 -9.61
C SER A 290 -9.96 -15.78 -11.03
N SER A 291 -8.81 -15.80 -11.73
CA SER A 291 -8.76 -16.09 -13.16
C SER A 291 -7.80 -17.21 -13.63
N ASN A 292 -6.94 -17.78 -12.76
CA ASN A 292 -5.97 -18.82 -13.16
C ASN A 292 -5.78 -19.91 -12.11
N ASP A 293 -5.46 -21.15 -12.57
CA ASP A 293 -5.18 -22.39 -11.79
C ASP A 293 -4.01 -22.28 -10.78
N ASN A 294 -3.34 -21.14 -10.66
CA ASN A 294 -2.31 -20.84 -9.66
C ASN A 294 -2.88 -20.25 -8.34
N SER A 295 -4.18 -20.04 -8.25
CA SER A 295 -4.86 -19.51 -7.06
C SER A 295 -4.58 -20.32 -5.79
N GLU A 296 -4.46 -21.64 -5.88
CA GLU A 296 -4.15 -22.51 -4.72
C GLU A 296 -2.75 -22.26 -4.15
N ASN A 297 -1.75 -21.97 -4.98
CA ASN A 297 -0.39 -21.69 -4.50
C ASN A 297 -0.27 -20.28 -3.91
N ILE A 298 -0.99 -19.32 -4.44
CA ILE A 298 -1.04 -17.94 -3.94
C ILE A 298 -1.83 -17.89 -2.63
N LEU A 299 -3.01 -18.49 -2.59
CA LEU A 299 -3.80 -18.64 -1.37
C LEU A 299 -3.09 -19.49 -0.30
N LYS A 300 -2.28 -20.46 -0.70
CA LYS A 300 -1.48 -21.28 0.21
C LYS A 300 -0.24 -20.57 0.73
N TYR A 301 0.27 -19.55 0.01
CA TYR A 301 1.38 -18.69 0.43
C TYR A 301 0.91 -17.49 1.27
N ILE A 302 -0.18 -16.84 0.91
CA ILE A 302 -0.92 -15.91 1.79
C ILE A 302 -1.30 -16.65 3.06
N GLY A 303 -1.46 -17.97 2.93
CA GLY A 303 -1.64 -18.92 4.03
C GLY A 303 -2.78 -18.52 4.93
N ASP A 304 -2.66 -18.89 6.15
CA ASP A 304 -3.54 -18.51 7.25
C ASP A 304 -3.10 -17.20 7.95
N GLY A 305 -2.18 -16.41 7.33
CA GLY A 305 -1.61 -15.19 7.94
C GLY A 305 -0.70 -15.45 9.15
N SER A 306 -0.45 -16.72 9.49
CA SER A 306 0.28 -17.12 10.71
C SER A 306 1.76 -16.71 10.72
N ASN A 307 2.30 -16.36 9.54
CA ASN A 307 3.69 -15.93 9.39
C ASN A 307 3.89 -14.42 9.65
N TYR A 308 2.80 -13.65 9.75
CA TYR A 308 2.85 -12.21 9.95
C TYR A 308 2.50 -11.84 11.38
N THR A 309 3.32 -10.98 11.98
CA THR A 309 3.05 -10.39 13.28
C THR A 309 3.14 -8.88 13.12
N MET A 310 1.99 -8.23 12.90
CA MET A 310 1.90 -6.78 12.85
C MET A 310 2.26 -6.18 14.21
N GLN A 311 3.06 -5.13 14.19
CA GLN A 311 3.41 -4.34 15.37
C GLN A 311 2.84 -2.93 15.30
N TYR A 312 2.83 -2.33 14.10
CA TYR A 312 2.38 -0.95 13.88
C TYR A 312 1.53 -0.86 12.63
N LEU A 313 0.52 -0.02 12.70
CA LEU A 313 -0.45 0.26 11.66
C LEU A 313 -0.51 1.76 11.38
N HIS A 314 -0.32 2.16 10.12
CA HIS A 314 -0.26 3.57 9.70
C HIS A 314 -1.18 3.87 8.53
#